data_d12062ce179c241462118b935f600bba
#
_entry.id   d12062ce179c241462118b935f600bba
#
_cell.length_a   1.000
_cell.length_b   1.000
_cell.length_c   1.000
_cell.angle_alpha   90.00
_cell.angle_beta   90.00
_cell.angle_gamma   90.00
#
_symmetry.space_group_name_H-M   'P 1'
#
loop_
_entity.id
_entity.type
_entity.pdbx_description
1 polymer ?
#
loop_
_entity_poly.entity_id
_entity_poly.type
_entity_poly.pdbx_seq_one_letter_code
_entity_poly.pdbx_strand_id
1 'polypeptide(L)'
;MFGMTMPRAVLFDLLTALLDSWSLWNASAGSEAAGRAWRAEYLRLTYGCGSYVPYEDLVRQAARTTGLAPSVANTLEANWQSLPVWSGAQAALDRLAGRTRLAVVTNCSTRLGRMAAARLRTQWDVVITAEEAGYYKPDIRPYRLALDRLGVSAADAAFVAGSGYDLIGTSAVGLRTYWHNRVGLARPNGAPVAERESANLDDLIPWLEDFS
;
A
#
# COMPACT_ATOMS: atom_id res chain seq x y z
N MET A 1 17.19 -6.82 -30.85
CA MET A 1 16.17 -5.87 -30.40
C MET A 1 15.37 -6.61 -29.33
N PHE A 2 15.74 -6.49 -28.04
CA PHE A 2 14.96 -7.06 -26.93
C PHE A 2 13.66 -6.25 -26.89
N GLY A 3 12.52 -6.91 -27.10
CA GLY A 3 11.24 -6.24 -27.02
C GLY A 3 11.02 -5.74 -25.60
N MET A 4 10.63 -4.48 -25.44
CA MET A 4 10.16 -3.92 -24.18
C MET A 4 8.96 -4.76 -23.72
N THR A 5 9.13 -5.51 -22.64
CA THR A 5 8.06 -6.38 -22.11
C THR A 5 7.53 -5.79 -20.83
N MET A 6 6.24 -5.46 -20.81
CA MET A 6 5.53 -5.08 -19.59
C MET A 6 5.33 -6.30 -18.68
N PRO A 7 5.34 -6.15 -17.37
CA PRO A 7 4.95 -7.24 -16.48
C PRO A 7 3.50 -7.65 -16.75
N ARG A 8 3.19 -8.91 -16.53
CA ARG A 8 1.82 -9.45 -16.68
C ARG A 8 0.86 -8.89 -15.65
N ALA A 9 1.39 -8.43 -14.50
CA ALA A 9 0.61 -7.77 -13.46
C ALA A 9 1.43 -6.70 -12.74
N VAL A 10 0.76 -5.63 -12.30
CA VAL A 10 1.29 -4.62 -11.39
C VAL A 10 0.41 -4.57 -10.15
N LEU A 11 1.00 -4.86 -9.00
CA LEU A 11 0.37 -4.81 -7.70
C LEU A 11 0.75 -3.50 -7.00
N PHE A 12 -0.18 -2.91 -6.27
CA PHE A 12 0.02 -1.62 -5.58
C PHE A 12 -0.27 -1.75 -4.09
N ASP A 13 0.59 -1.15 -3.26
CA ASP A 13 0.08 -0.63 -2.00
C ASP A 13 -0.94 0.47 -2.30
N LEU A 14 -2.02 0.51 -1.53
CA LEU A 14 -3.11 1.44 -1.79
C LEU A 14 -2.95 2.74 -1.01
N LEU A 15 -2.83 2.61 0.33
CA LEU A 15 -3.02 3.72 1.26
C LEU A 15 -1.85 4.72 1.28
N THR A 16 -0.70 4.33 0.76
CA THR A 16 0.49 5.20 0.74
C THR A 16 1.13 5.32 -0.63
N ALA A 17 0.97 4.32 -1.51
CA ALA A 17 1.47 4.42 -2.88
C ALA A 17 0.53 5.19 -3.82
N LEU A 18 -0.78 5.07 -3.65
CA LEU A 18 -1.77 5.69 -4.54
C LEU A 18 -2.61 6.77 -3.85
N LEU A 19 -2.82 6.65 -2.53
CA LEU A 19 -3.65 7.55 -1.73
C LEU A 19 -2.83 8.25 -0.64
N ASP A 20 -3.20 9.50 -0.34
CA ASP A 20 -2.64 10.27 0.77
C ASP A 20 -3.37 9.98 2.08
N SER A 21 -3.12 8.81 2.63
CA SER A 21 -3.65 8.51 3.96
C SER A 21 -2.94 9.28 5.07
N TRP A 22 -1.73 9.83 4.83
CA TRP A 22 -1.01 10.65 5.80
C TRP A 22 -1.79 11.89 6.21
N SER A 23 -2.28 12.65 5.21
CA SER A 23 -3.08 13.85 5.45
C SER A 23 -4.35 13.54 6.23
N LEU A 24 -5.03 12.42 5.94
CA LEU A 24 -6.24 12.03 6.65
C LEU A 24 -5.97 11.66 8.12
N TRP A 25 -4.89 10.91 8.38
CA TRP A 25 -4.48 10.57 9.75
C TRP A 25 -4.10 11.81 10.54
N ASN A 26 -3.32 12.73 9.94
CA ASN A 26 -2.91 13.98 10.56
C ASN A 26 -4.10 14.89 10.90
N ALA A 27 -5.03 15.05 9.96
CA ALA A 27 -6.26 15.82 10.16
C ALA A 27 -7.13 15.23 11.28
N SER A 28 -7.29 13.90 11.30
CA SER A 28 -8.06 13.20 12.34
C SER A 28 -7.44 13.33 13.73
N ALA A 29 -6.12 13.36 13.81
CA ALA A 29 -5.37 13.53 15.07
C ALA A 29 -5.24 15.00 15.51
N GLY A 30 -5.65 15.97 14.67
CA GLY A 30 -5.57 17.41 14.95
C GLY A 30 -4.21 18.04 14.69
N SER A 31 -3.16 17.27 14.39
CA SER A 31 -1.84 17.78 13.97
C SER A 31 -1.02 16.69 13.24
N GLU A 32 -0.02 17.16 12.48
CA GLU A 32 0.91 16.25 11.80
C GLU A 32 1.72 15.41 12.79
N ALA A 33 2.22 16.02 13.87
CA ALA A 33 3.01 15.31 14.88
C ALA A 33 2.20 14.19 15.55
N ALA A 34 0.97 14.49 15.96
CA ALA A 34 0.07 13.53 16.58
C ALA A 34 -0.32 12.41 15.60
N GLY A 35 -0.64 12.75 14.36
CA GLY A 35 -0.98 11.77 13.31
C GLY A 35 0.18 10.84 12.98
N ARG A 36 1.40 11.36 12.88
CA ARG A 36 2.62 10.56 12.66
C ARG A 36 2.89 9.62 13.85
N ALA A 37 2.78 10.10 15.09
CA ALA A 37 2.96 9.27 16.28
C ALA A 37 1.90 8.14 16.36
N TRP A 38 0.63 8.48 16.13
CA TRP A 38 -0.47 7.53 16.11
C TRP A 38 -0.25 6.44 15.05
N ARG A 39 0.10 6.86 13.82
CA ARG A 39 0.36 5.92 12.73
C ARG A 39 1.58 5.04 12.98
N ALA A 40 2.65 5.57 13.58
CA ALA A 40 3.84 4.78 13.94
C ALA A 40 3.47 3.67 14.93
N GLU A 41 2.66 3.98 15.94
CA GLU A 41 2.18 2.99 16.90
C GLU A 41 1.25 1.96 16.24
N TYR A 42 0.34 2.39 15.36
CA TYR A 42 -0.48 1.46 14.58
C TYR A 42 0.39 0.48 13.77
N LEU A 43 1.44 0.97 13.09
CA LEU A 43 2.35 0.11 12.34
C LEU A 43 3.10 -0.87 13.26
N ARG A 44 3.55 -0.42 14.43
CA ARG A 44 4.19 -1.28 15.43
C ARG A 44 3.26 -2.42 15.86
N LEU A 45 1.99 -2.14 16.07
CA LEU A 45 0.98 -3.13 16.45
C LEU A 45 0.72 -4.12 15.29
N THR A 46 0.56 -3.63 14.07
CA THR A 46 0.29 -4.51 12.91
C THR A 46 1.45 -5.45 12.60
N TYR A 47 2.69 -4.98 12.73
CA TYR A 47 3.87 -5.83 12.47
C TYR A 47 4.11 -6.86 13.56
N GLY A 48 3.57 -6.68 14.75
CA GLY A 48 3.72 -7.57 15.90
C GLY A 48 2.54 -8.52 16.13
N CYS A 49 1.42 -8.37 15.42
CA CYS A 49 0.20 -9.12 15.77
C CYS A 49 0.16 -10.56 15.25
N GLY A 50 1.05 -10.94 14.32
CA GLY A 50 1.01 -12.27 13.69
C GLY A 50 -0.19 -12.42 12.75
N SER A 51 -1.19 -13.24 13.13
CA SER A 51 -2.45 -13.32 12.37
C SER A 51 -3.26 -12.02 12.45
N TYR A 52 -4.18 -11.86 11.50
CA TYR A 52 -5.02 -10.66 11.41
C TYR A 52 -5.79 -10.40 12.71
N VAL A 53 -5.67 -9.19 13.20
CA VAL A 53 -6.52 -8.58 14.22
C VAL A 53 -7.30 -7.46 13.52
N PRO A 54 -8.60 -7.22 13.84
CA PRO A 54 -9.36 -6.20 13.15
C PRO A 54 -8.64 -4.84 13.08
N TYR A 55 -8.55 -4.29 11.87
CA TYR A 55 -7.84 -3.05 11.58
C TYR A 55 -8.30 -1.90 12.47
N GLU A 56 -9.61 -1.74 12.59
CA GLU A 56 -10.24 -0.67 13.37
C GLU A 56 -9.90 -0.77 14.86
N ASP A 57 -9.70 -1.99 15.37
CA ASP A 57 -9.30 -2.22 16.77
C ASP A 57 -7.85 -1.81 17.01
N LEU A 58 -6.94 -2.15 16.09
CA LEU A 58 -5.54 -1.72 16.15
C LEU A 58 -5.41 -0.20 16.04
N VAL A 59 -6.20 0.43 15.17
CA VAL A 59 -6.24 1.89 15.02
C VAL A 59 -6.70 2.55 16.32
N ARG A 60 -7.77 2.04 16.97
CA ARG A 60 -8.25 2.54 18.28
C ARG A 60 -7.23 2.28 19.39
N GLN A 61 -6.60 1.11 19.40
CA GLN A 61 -5.56 0.78 20.38
C GLN A 61 -4.37 1.72 20.25
N ALA A 62 -3.89 1.98 19.05
CA ALA A 62 -2.80 2.92 18.79
C ALA A 62 -3.14 4.35 19.25
N ALA A 63 -4.37 4.80 19.04
CA ALA A 63 -4.83 6.11 19.53
C ALA A 63 -4.74 6.19 21.06
N ARG A 64 -5.24 5.16 21.76
CA ARG A 64 -5.13 5.10 23.25
C ARG A 64 -3.67 5.12 23.73
N THR A 65 -2.82 4.32 23.11
CA THR A 65 -1.39 4.22 23.49
C THR A 65 -0.67 5.54 23.30
N THR A 66 -1.03 6.32 22.29
CA THR A 66 -0.42 7.64 22.01
C THR A 66 -1.10 8.81 22.73
N GLY A 67 -2.04 8.52 23.63
CA GLY A 67 -2.74 9.54 24.43
C GLY A 67 -3.77 10.36 23.66
N LEU A 68 -4.17 9.91 22.49
CA LEU A 68 -5.23 10.57 21.71
C LEU A 68 -6.61 10.18 22.23
N ALA A 69 -7.57 11.09 22.06
CA ALA A 69 -8.97 10.82 22.41
C ALA A 69 -9.52 9.66 21.55
N PRO A 70 -10.35 8.76 22.12
CA PRO A 70 -10.92 7.63 21.36
C PRO A 70 -11.70 8.05 20.12
N SER A 71 -12.22 9.27 20.10
CA SER A 71 -12.97 9.85 18.97
C SER A 71 -12.14 10.03 17.70
N VAL A 72 -10.80 10.14 17.79
CA VAL A 72 -9.97 10.35 16.59
C VAL A 72 -10.06 9.17 15.61
N ALA A 73 -10.18 7.94 16.11
CA ALA A 73 -10.36 6.75 15.29
C ALA A 73 -11.72 6.77 14.59
N ASN A 74 -12.78 7.21 15.25
CA ASN A 74 -14.10 7.39 14.63
C ASN A 74 -14.06 8.50 13.57
N THR A 75 -13.34 9.60 13.84
CA THR A 75 -13.14 10.70 12.88
C THR A 75 -12.40 10.21 11.63
N LEU A 76 -11.33 9.42 11.80
CA LEU A 76 -10.59 8.81 10.70
C LEU A 76 -11.52 7.94 9.83
N GLU A 77 -12.30 7.07 10.45
CA GLU A 77 -13.22 6.17 9.77
C GLU A 77 -14.35 6.93 9.05
N ALA A 78 -14.95 7.92 9.71
CA ALA A 78 -16.03 8.73 9.13
C ALA A 78 -15.58 9.51 7.88
N ASN A 79 -14.30 9.90 7.83
CA ASN A 79 -13.70 10.62 6.70
C ASN A 79 -12.98 9.71 5.70
N TRP A 80 -13.06 8.39 5.83
CA TRP A 80 -12.33 7.46 4.97
C TRP A 80 -12.64 7.61 3.49
N GLN A 81 -13.88 7.94 3.16
CA GLN A 81 -14.31 8.19 1.77
C GLN A 81 -13.70 9.47 1.16
N SER A 82 -13.08 10.33 1.96
CA SER A 82 -12.43 11.55 1.49
C SER A 82 -10.93 11.38 1.25
N LEU A 83 -10.38 10.16 1.37
CA LEU A 83 -8.96 9.88 1.11
C LEU A 83 -8.51 10.55 -0.20
N PRO A 84 -7.53 11.47 -0.15
CA PRO A 84 -7.04 12.10 -1.37
C PRO A 84 -6.26 11.10 -2.22
N VAL A 85 -6.35 11.25 -3.53
CA VAL A 85 -5.51 10.53 -4.49
C VAL A 85 -4.22 11.31 -4.69
N TRP A 86 -3.06 10.64 -4.64
CA TRP A 86 -1.79 11.28 -4.93
C TRP A 86 -1.77 11.84 -6.36
N SER A 87 -1.15 12.99 -6.53
CA SER A 87 -0.92 13.55 -7.86
C SER A 87 -0.18 12.54 -8.74
N GLY A 88 -0.66 12.35 -9.96
CA GLY A 88 -0.11 11.39 -10.92
C GLY A 88 -0.62 9.94 -10.77
N ALA A 89 -1.21 9.56 -9.62
CA ALA A 89 -1.63 8.16 -9.40
C ALA A 89 -2.70 7.70 -10.39
N GLN A 90 -3.76 8.50 -10.59
CA GLN A 90 -4.80 8.15 -11.57
C GLN A 90 -4.23 8.09 -13.00
N ALA A 91 -3.38 9.05 -13.38
CA ALA A 91 -2.78 9.07 -14.71
C ALA A 91 -1.87 7.86 -14.97
N ALA A 92 -1.13 7.41 -13.95
CA ALA A 92 -0.32 6.20 -14.04
C ALA A 92 -1.20 4.96 -14.24
N LEU A 93 -2.29 4.83 -13.48
CA LEU A 93 -3.25 3.73 -13.61
C LEU A 93 -3.94 3.73 -14.99
N ASP A 94 -4.35 4.89 -15.48
CA ASP A 94 -4.98 5.04 -16.81
C ASP A 94 -4.02 4.58 -17.93
N ARG A 95 -2.71 4.81 -17.79
CA ARG A 95 -1.68 4.35 -18.75
C ARG A 95 -1.42 2.84 -18.68
N LEU A 96 -1.70 2.21 -17.55
CA LEU A 96 -1.53 0.76 -17.35
C LEU A 96 -2.78 -0.04 -17.76
N ALA A 97 -3.95 0.60 -17.74
CA ALA A 97 -5.22 -0.04 -18.05
C ALA A 97 -5.19 -0.72 -19.44
N GLY A 98 -5.59 -1.99 -19.48
CA GLY A 98 -5.58 -2.82 -20.69
C GLY A 98 -4.20 -3.29 -21.16
N ARG A 99 -3.11 -2.85 -20.53
CA ARG A 99 -1.72 -3.28 -20.85
C ARG A 99 -1.20 -4.36 -19.91
N THR A 100 -1.68 -4.38 -18.67
CA THR A 100 -1.29 -5.30 -17.62
C THR A 100 -2.45 -5.48 -16.65
N ARG A 101 -2.47 -6.57 -15.87
CA ARG A 101 -3.45 -6.73 -14.80
C ARG A 101 -3.10 -5.81 -13.63
N LEU A 102 -4.12 -5.25 -12.99
CA LEU A 102 -3.95 -4.31 -11.90
C LEU A 102 -4.52 -4.87 -10.59
N ALA A 103 -3.70 -4.89 -9.55
CA ALA A 103 -4.13 -5.38 -8.25
C ALA A 103 -3.74 -4.44 -7.12
N VAL A 104 -4.48 -4.55 -6.01
CA VAL A 104 -4.19 -3.89 -4.74
C VAL A 104 -3.84 -4.92 -3.68
N VAL A 105 -2.81 -4.62 -2.86
CA VAL A 105 -2.51 -5.36 -1.63
C VAL A 105 -2.36 -4.34 -0.49
N THR A 106 -3.33 -4.30 0.42
CA THR A 106 -3.43 -3.23 1.40
C THR A 106 -3.64 -3.71 2.84
N ASN A 107 -3.02 -2.98 3.79
CA ASN A 107 -3.11 -3.25 5.23
C ASN A 107 -4.33 -2.56 5.84
N CYS A 108 -5.52 -3.10 5.60
CA CYS A 108 -6.75 -2.67 6.29
C CYS A 108 -7.84 -3.76 6.27
N SER A 109 -9.00 -3.46 6.85
CA SER A 109 -10.18 -4.31 6.74
C SER A 109 -10.73 -4.35 5.32
N THR A 110 -11.46 -5.39 4.98
CA THR A 110 -12.08 -5.56 3.66
C THR A 110 -13.01 -4.40 3.31
N ARG A 111 -13.80 -3.96 4.28
CA ARG A 111 -14.71 -2.82 4.13
C ARG A 111 -13.96 -1.54 3.76
N LEU A 112 -12.96 -1.16 4.55
CA LEU A 112 -12.19 0.07 4.33
C LEU A 112 -11.28 -0.01 3.11
N GLY A 113 -10.70 -1.19 2.84
CA GLY A 113 -9.87 -1.40 1.66
C GLY A 113 -10.63 -1.23 0.36
N ARG A 114 -11.85 -1.77 0.27
CA ARG A 114 -12.71 -1.59 -0.90
C ARG A 114 -13.20 -0.15 -1.04
N MET A 115 -13.54 0.52 0.06
CA MET A 115 -13.89 1.95 0.04
C MET A 115 -12.72 2.80 -0.46
N ALA A 116 -11.50 2.53 -0.01
CA ALA A 116 -10.30 3.23 -0.46
C ALA A 116 -9.99 2.94 -1.94
N ALA A 117 -10.07 1.68 -2.39
CA ALA A 117 -9.85 1.32 -3.79
C ALA A 117 -10.84 2.02 -4.75
N ALA A 118 -12.07 2.24 -4.30
CA ALA A 118 -13.10 2.95 -5.07
C ALA A 118 -12.83 4.47 -5.23
N ARG A 119 -11.80 5.03 -4.54
CA ARG A 119 -11.33 6.40 -4.77
C ARG A 119 -10.65 6.58 -6.14
N LEU A 120 -10.21 5.48 -6.72
CA LEU A 120 -9.53 5.42 -8.01
C LEU A 120 -10.49 4.91 -9.07
N ARG A 121 -10.54 5.56 -10.22
CA ARG A 121 -11.36 5.19 -11.37
C ARG A 121 -10.65 4.08 -12.15
N THR A 122 -10.47 2.94 -11.50
CA THR A 122 -9.71 1.81 -12.02
C THR A 122 -10.51 0.53 -11.84
N GLN A 123 -10.59 -0.27 -12.88
CA GLN A 123 -11.07 -1.63 -12.76
C GLN A 123 -9.92 -2.50 -12.21
N TRP A 124 -10.05 -2.90 -10.97
CA TRP A 124 -9.09 -3.79 -10.33
C TRP A 124 -9.40 -5.25 -10.66
N ASP A 125 -8.40 -6.00 -11.13
CA ASP A 125 -8.53 -7.44 -11.31
C ASP A 125 -8.61 -8.16 -9.96
N VAL A 126 -7.82 -7.69 -8.98
CA VAL A 126 -7.75 -8.24 -7.63
C VAL A 126 -7.57 -7.12 -6.59
N VAL A 127 -8.29 -7.21 -5.48
CA VAL A 127 -8.09 -6.38 -4.29
C VAL A 127 -7.91 -7.30 -3.09
N ILE A 128 -6.71 -7.33 -2.53
CA ILE A 128 -6.38 -8.10 -1.32
C ILE A 128 -6.24 -7.15 -0.15
N THR A 129 -6.96 -7.44 0.92
CA THR A 129 -6.83 -6.75 2.21
C THR A 129 -6.14 -7.64 3.24
N ALA A 130 -5.61 -7.05 4.31
CA ALA A 130 -5.03 -7.83 5.41
C ALA A 130 -6.05 -8.78 6.04
N GLU A 131 -7.33 -8.35 6.15
CA GLU A 131 -8.42 -9.18 6.65
C GLU A 131 -8.64 -10.41 5.76
N GLU A 132 -8.69 -10.23 4.45
CA GLU A 132 -8.91 -11.31 3.49
C GLU A 132 -7.71 -12.28 3.43
N ALA A 133 -6.49 -11.75 3.57
CA ALA A 133 -5.27 -12.54 3.61
C ALA A 133 -5.04 -13.24 4.96
N GLY A 134 -5.71 -12.78 6.02
CA GLY A 134 -5.50 -13.23 7.39
C GLY A 134 -4.20 -12.74 8.03
N TYR A 135 -3.46 -11.85 7.36
CA TYR A 135 -2.16 -11.30 7.79
C TYR A 135 -1.92 -9.91 7.23
N TYR A 136 -1.17 -9.10 8.00
CA TYR A 136 -0.70 -7.79 7.56
C TYR A 136 0.61 -7.89 6.77
N LYS A 137 0.80 -7.07 5.73
CA LYS A 137 2.12 -6.82 5.16
C LYS A 137 3.06 -6.28 6.27
N PRO A 138 4.34 -6.64 6.30
CA PRO A 138 5.13 -7.29 5.26
C PRO A 138 5.12 -8.81 5.26
N ASP A 139 4.18 -9.50 5.93
CA ASP A 139 4.04 -10.95 5.77
C ASP A 139 3.87 -11.30 4.28
N ILE A 140 4.43 -12.43 3.87
CA ILE A 140 4.43 -12.84 2.45
C ILE A 140 3.05 -13.26 1.94
N ARG A 141 2.13 -13.65 2.83
CA ARG A 141 0.83 -14.23 2.46
C ARG A 141 -0.09 -13.28 1.69
N PRO A 142 -0.23 -11.98 2.05
CA PRO A 142 -1.01 -11.05 1.24
C PRO A 142 -0.51 -10.92 -0.20
N TYR A 143 0.81 -10.89 -0.41
CA TYR A 143 1.39 -10.80 -1.75
C TYR A 143 1.18 -12.08 -2.55
N ARG A 144 1.41 -13.24 -1.94
CA ARG A 144 1.18 -14.55 -2.57
C ARG A 144 -0.28 -14.75 -2.95
N LEU A 145 -1.20 -14.41 -2.05
CA LEU A 145 -2.64 -14.49 -2.34
C LEU A 145 -3.03 -13.64 -3.56
N ALA A 146 -2.44 -12.44 -3.70
CA ALA A 146 -2.67 -11.60 -4.87
C ALA A 146 -2.14 -12.24 -6.17
N LEU A 147 -0.91 -12.75 -6.13
CA LEU A 147 -0.30 -13.46 -7.26
C LEU A 147 -1.10 -14.70 -7.68
N ASP A 148 -1.53 -15.51 -6.70
CA ASP A 148 -2.33 -16.71 -6.93
C ASP A 148 -3.68 -16.36 -7.59
N ARG A 149 -4.37 -15.34 -7.11
CA ARG A 149 -5.64 -14.89 -7.70
C ARG A 149 -5.48 -14.29 -9.11
N LEU A 150 -4.35 -13.64 -9.36
CA LEU A 150 -4.00 -13.16 -10.69
C LEU A 150 -3.54 -14.30 -11.62
N GLY A 151 -3.13 -15.44 -11.10
CA GLY A 151 -2.54 -16.52 -11.89
C GLY A 151 -1.24 -16.11 -12.57
N VAL A 152 -0.36 -15.38 -11.82
CA VAL A 152 0.94 -14.93 -12.31
C VAL A 152 2.05 -15.30 -11.32
N SER A 153 3.25 -15.52 -11.84
CA SER A 153 4.43 -15.71 -11.00
C SER A 153 4.95 -14.35 -10.49
N ALA A 154 5.72 -14.36 -9.40
CA ALA A 154 6.38 -13.14 -8.92
C ALA A 154 7.35 -12.55 -9.96
N ALA A 155 8.01 -13.41 -10.75
CA ALA A 155 8.91 -12.98 -11.83
C ALA A 155 8.20 -12.24 -12.96
N ASP A 156 6.90 -12.48 -13.15
CA ASP A 156 6.08 -11.83 -14.18
C ASP A 156 5.32 -10.61 -13.64
N ALA A 157 5.56 -10.21 -12.39
CA ALA A 157 4.81 -9.16 -11.72
C ALA A 157 5.71 -8.13 -11.05
N ALA A 158 5.23 -6.89 -10.98
CA ALA A 158 5.86 -5.79 -10.27
C ALA A 158 5.00 -5.34 -9.08
N PHE A 159 5.64 -4.77 -8.07
CA PHE A 159 4.96 -4.14 -6.93
C PHE A 159 5.32 -2.67 -6.80
N VAL A 160 4.31 -1.82 -6.61
CA VAL A 160 4.49 -0.39 -6.31
C VAL A 160 4.23 -0.18 -4.83
N ALA A 161 5.30 -0.03 -4.06
CA ALA A 161 5.29 0.18 -2.63
C ALA A 161 5.03 1.65 -2.29
N GLY A 162 4.33 1.91 -1.19
CA GLY A 162 4.22 3.23 -0.58
C GLY A 162 4.95 3.33 0.76
N SER A 163 5.41 2.19 1.28
CA SER A 163 6.17 2.09 2.52
C SER A 163 7.42 1.24 2.31
N GLY A 164 8.54 1.66 2.93
CA GLY A 164 9.76 0.86 2.92
C GLY A 164 9.63 -0.51 3.58
N TYR A 165 8.60 -0.75 4.39
CA TYR A 165 8.30 -2.07 4.95
C TYR A 165 7.79 -3.06 3.90
N ASP A 166 7.13 -2.60 2.83
CA ASP A 166 6.75 -3.47 1.71
C ASP A 166 7.96 -4.15 1.07
N LEU A 167 9.13 -3.48 1.06
CA LEU A 167 10.37 -4.03 0.49
C LEU A 167 10.78 -5.35 1.13
N ILE A 168 10.46 -5.56 2.41
CA ILE A 168 10.74 -6.80 3.13
C ILE A 168 9.89 -7.94 2.55
N GLY A 169 8.59 -7.74 2.45
CA GLY A 169 7.66 -8.76 1.97
C GLY A 169 7.81 -9.03 0.48
N THR A 170 7.95 -7.99 -0.34
CA THR A 170 8.09 -8.13 -1.79
C THR A 170 9.39 -8.84 -2.19
N SER A 171 10.51 -8.52 -1.54
CA SER A 171 11.77 -9.22 -1.74
C SER A 171 11.69 -10.70 -1.36
N ALA A 172 11.04 -11.02 -0.22
CA ALA A 172 10.88 -12.40 0.22
C ALA A 172 9.99 -13.25 -0.72
N VAL A 173 9.14 -12.61 -1.52
CA VAL A 173 8.29 -13.25 -2.54
C VAL A 173 8.98 -13.28 -3.91
N GLY A 174 10.01 -12.46 -4.13
CA GLY A 174 10.72 -12.31 -5.40
C GLY A 174 10.06 -11.32 -6.37
N LEU A 175 9.29 -10.36 -5.85
CA LEU A 175 8.69 -9.28 -6.65
C LEU A 175 9.70 -8.16 -6.88
N ARG A 176 9.83 -7.71 -8.10
CA ARG A 176 10.50 -6.45 -8.43
C ARG A 176 9.70 -5.29 -7.86
N THR A 177 10.36 -4.32 -7.22
CA THR A 177 9.67 -3.29 -6.45
C THR A 177 10.10 -1.89 -6.81
N TYR A 178 9.11 -1.07 -7.20
CA TYR A 178 9.19 0.38 -7.28
C TYR A 178 8.70 0.97 -5.96
N TRP A 179 9.50 1.80 -5.30
CA TRP A 179 9.06 2.50 -4.08
C TRP A 179 8.67 3.94 -4.38
N HIS A 180 7.36 4.20 -4.38
CA HIS A 180 6.81 5.56 -4.42
C HIS A 180 6.93 6.19 -3.03
N ASN A 181 8.10 6.75 -2.74
CA ASN A 181 8.43 7.38 -1.46
C ASN A 181 8.01 8.84 -1.43
N ARG A 182 6.72 9.10 -1.57
CA ARG A 182 6.12 10.43 -1.69
C ARG A 182 6.45 11.38 -0.54
N VAL A 183 6.55 10.84 0.67
CA VAL A 183 6.72 11.62 1.90
C VAL A 183 8.15 11.53 2.47
N GLY A 184 9.10 10.98 1.73
CA GLY A 184 10.51 10.94 2.12
C GLY A 184 10.79 10.09 3.37
N LEU A 185 10.17 8.90 3.47
CA LEU A 185 10.41 7.98 4.58
C LEU A 185 11.82 7.38 4.51
N ALA A 186 12.45 7.23 5.65
CA ALA A 186 13.67 6.44 5.74
C ALA A 186 13.34 4.95 5.47
N ARG A 187 14.24 4.28 4.73
CA ARG A 187 14.14 2.83 4.56
C ARG A 187 14.38 2.15 5.91
N PRO A 188 13.51 1.20 6.32
CA PRO A 188 13.69 0.46 7.57
C PRO A 188 15.04 -0.26 7.61
N ASN A 189 15.66 -0.33 8.78
CA ASN A 189 16.93 -1.03 8.97
C ASN A 189 16.79 -2.51 8.55
N GLY A 190 17.72 -2.97 7.74
CA GLY A 190 17.72 -4.34 7.22
C GLY A 190 16.74 -4.60 6.07
N ALA A 191 15.89 -3.64 5.69
CA ALA A 191 15.04 -3.80 4.52
C ALA A 191 15.88 -3.77 3.22
N PRO A 192 15.55 -4.61 2.22
CA PRO A 192 16.18 -4.56 0.90
C PRO A 192 16.04 -3.19 0.23
N VAL A 193 16.90 -2.92 -0.75
CA VAL A 193 16.80 -1.72 -1.58
C VAL A 193 15.73 -1.97 -2.66
N ALA A 194 14.87 -1.00 -2.90
CA ALA A 194 13.97 -1.03 -4.05
C ALA A 194 14.76 -0.93 -5.35
N GLU A 195 14.30 -1.54 -6.44
CA GLU A 195 14.95 -1.37 -7.75
C GLU A 195 14.85 0.08 -8.24
N ARG A 196 13.75 0.74 -7.91
CA ARG A 196 13.54 2.16 -8.15
C ARG A 196 12.88 2.80 -6.93
N GLU A 197 13.40 3.95 -6.50
CA GLU A 197 12.78 4.83 -5.52
C GLU A 197 12.55 6.20 -6.15
N SER A 198 11.35 6.76 -5.98
CA SER A 198 11.01 8.07 -6.50
C SER A 198 9.94 8.74 -5.62
N ALA A 199 9.97 10.07 -5.56
CA ALA A 199 8.95 10.87 -4.89
C ALA A 199 7.65 11.05 -5.70
N ASN A 200 7.61 10.55 -6.95
CA ASN A 200 6.44 10.60 -7.83
C ASN A 200 6.35 9.31 -8.66
N LEU A 201 5.31 9.21 -9.49
CA LEU A 201 5.07 8.07 -10.37
C LEU A 201 5.46 8.32 -11.83
N ASP A 202 6.21 9.40 -12.13
CA ASP A 202 6.55 9.79 -13.50
C ASP A 202 7.43 8.75 -14.19
N ASP A 203 8.36 8.15 -13.43
CA ASP A 203 9.26 7.10 -13.90
C ASP A 203 8.67 5.69 -13.86
N LEU A 204 7.43 5.52 -13.34
CA LEU A 204 6.85 4.19 -13.15
C LEU A 204 6.68 3.45 -14.48
N ILE A 205 6.12 4.12 -15.47
CA ILE A 205 5.87 3.47 -16.78
C ILE A 205 7.17 3.13 -17.50
N PRO A 206 8.16 4.05 -17.63
CA PRO A 206 9.48 3.69 -18.17
C PRO A 206 10.14 2.51 -17.44
N TRP A 207 10.08 2.47 -16.10
CA TRP A 207 10.63 1.37 -15.33
C TRP A 207 9.90 0.03 -15.60
N LEU A 208 8.57 0.06 -15.78
CA LEU A 208 7.79 -1.13 -16.12
C LEU A 208 8.01 -1.59 -17.57
N GLU A 209 8.31 -0.68 -18.49
CA GLU A 209 8.60 -1.02 -19.88
C GLU A 209 9.99 -1.66 -20.08
N ASP A 210 10.87 -1.52 -19.07
CA ASP A 210 12.18 -2.19 -18.99
C ASP A 210 12.13 -3.48 -18.14
N PHE A 211 10.99 -4.17 -18.18
CA PHE A 211 10.75 -5.38 -17.41
C PHE A 211 11.26 -6.60 -18.17
N SER A 212 12.44 -7.10 -17.82
CA SER A 212 13.08 -8.27 -18.44
C SER A 212 13.49 -9.32 -17.41
#